data_9ba31cd22e5c20a72c34a55024b9ad0e
#
_entry.id   9ba31cd22e5c20a72c34a55024b9ad0e
#
_cell.length_a   1.000
_cell.length_b   1.000
_cell.length_c   1.000
_cell.angle_alpha   90.00
_cell.angle_beta   90.00
_cell.angle_gamma   90.00
#
_symmetry.space_group_name_H-M   'P 1'
#
loop_
_entity.id
_entity.type
_entity.pdbx_description
1 polymer ?
#
loop_
_entity_poly.entity_id
_entity_poly.type
_entity_poly.pdbx_seq_one_letter_code
_entity_poly.pdbx_strand_id
1 'polypeptide(L)'
;MKTSEVFNKVASNYDLMNDLMSVGAHRYWKECLLNWLKPAYGMNIIDVAGGTGDIARRFLNRINGEGLVTVCDPNINMTKYGKRKKYKYDDRISWVNANAESLPFKDNTFDAYLV
;
A
#
# COMPACT_ATOMS: atom_id res chain seq x y z
N MET A 1 20.67 -3.47 -2.49
CA MET A 1 19.90 -3.15 -3.72
C MET A 1 19.18 -1.83 -3.53
N LYS A 2 19.24 -0.97 -4.52
CA LYS A 2 18.55 0.31 -4.47
C LYS A 2 17.03 0.10 -4.55
N THR A 3 16.28 0.95 -3.85
CA THR A 3 14.81 0.88 -3.85
C THR A 3 14.23 0.96 -5.26
N SER A 4 14.80 1.80 -6.14
CA SER A 4 14.37 1.93 -7.52
C SER A 4 14.54 0.65 -8.34
N GLU A 5 15.60 -0.11 -8.11
CA GLU A 5 15.85 -1.38 -8.80
C GLU A 5 14.82 -2.44 -8.39
N VAL A 6 14.53 -2.52 -7.09
CA VAL A 6 13.51 -3.43 -6.57
C VAL A 6 12.14 -3.05 -7.16
N PHE A 7 11.83 -1.77 -7.13
CA PHE A 7 10.55 -1.25 -7.61
C PHE A 7 10.37 -1.54 -9.10
N ASN A 8 11.39 -1.32 -9.93
CA ASN A 8 11.32 -1.58 -11.36
C ASN A 8 11.11 -3.06 -11.66
N LYS A 9 11.78 -3.96 -10.93
CA LYS A 9 11.58 -5.41 -11.08
C LYS A 9 10.15 -5.81 -10.72
N VAL A 10 9.62 -5.28 -9.62
CA VAL A 10 8.25 -5.57 -9.19
C VAL A 10 7.25 -5.05 -10.21
N ALA A 11 7.46 -3.83 -10.74
CA ALA A 11 6.57 -3.24 -11.74
C ALA A 11 6.53 -4.07 -13.03
N SER A 12 7.67 -4.53 -13.54
CA SER A 12 7.74 -5.37 -14.73
C SER A 12 7.02 -6.69 -14.55
N ASN A 13 7.24 -7.34 -13.42
CA ASN A 13 6.56 -8.59 -13.07
C ASN A 13 5.06 -8.37 -12.85
N TYR A 14 4.69 -7.23 -12.30
CA TYR A 14 3.30 -6.87 -12.04
C TYR A 14 2.52 -6.73 -13.34
N ASP A 15 3.09 -6.08 -14.36
CA ASP A 15 2.45 -5.96 -15.67
C ASP A 15 2.18 -7.32 -16.30
N LEU A 16 3.16 -8.24 -16.25
CA LEU A 16 3.00 -9.59 -16.73
C LEU A 16 1.92 -10.34 -15.95
N MET A 17 1.91 -10.20 -14.64
CA MET A 17 0.90 -10.81 -13.79
C MET A 17 -0.50 -10.29 -14.08
N ASN A 18 -0.65 -9.00 -14.31
CA ASN A 18 -1.94 -8.41 -14.68
C ASN A 18 -2.52 -9.03 -15.96
N ASP A 19 -1.66 -9.33 -16.92
CA ASP A 19 -2.07 -9.97 -18.19
C ASP A 19 -2.51 -11.43 -18.00
N LEU A 20 -1.99 -12.09 -16.96
CA LEU A 20 -2.20 -13.53 -16.75
C LEU A 20 -3.23 -13.85 -15.66
N MET A 21 -3.49 -12.90 -14.75
CA MET A 21 -4.31 -13.14 -13.56
C MET A 21 -5.69 -12.52 -13.68
N SER A 22 -6.70 -13.25 -13.20
CA SER A 22 -8.06 -12.71 -13.05
C SER A 22 -8.14 -11.75 -11.86
N VAL A 23 -9.24 -10.96 -11.79
CA VAL A 23 -9.51 -10.07 -10.65
C VAL A 23 -9.55 -10.86 -9.33
N GLY A 24 -10.10 -12.07 -9.35
CA GLY A 24 -10.12 -12.93 -8.16
C GLY A 24 -8.72 -13.32 -7.69
N ALA A 25 -7.81 -13.62 -8.63
CA ALA A 25 -6.43 -13.94 -8.31
C ALA A 25 -5.69 -12.75 -7.71
N HIS A 26 -5.96 -11.53 -8.18
CA HIS A 26 -5.41 -10.29 -7.59
C HIS A 26 -5.86 -10.10 -6.14
N ARG A 27 -7.14 -10.33 -5.87
CA ARG A 27 -7.67 -10.26 -4.50
C ARG A 27 -7.01 -11.30 -3.60
N TYR A 28 -6.86 -12.52 -4.10
CA TYR A 28 -6.19 -13.58 -3.36
C TYR A 28 -4.75 -13.21 -3.03
N TRP A 29 -4.01 -12.66 -4.00
CA TRP A 29 -2.62 -12.24 -3.79
C TRP A 29 -2.51 -11.16 -2.70
N LYS A 30 -3.40 -10.18 -2.72
CA LYS A 30 -3.42 -9.11 -1.70
C LYS A 30 -3.70 -9.68 -0.31
N GLU A 31 -4.62 -10.65 -0.21
CA GLU A 31 -4.91 -11.31 1.05
C GLU A 31 -3.70 -12.13 1.55
N CYS A 32 -2.98 -12.81 0.65
CA CYS A 32 -1.75 -13.52 0.99
C CYS A 32 -0.68 -12.56 1.52
N LEU A 33 -0.55 -11.40 0.90
CA LEU A 33 0.40 -10.37 1.35
C LEU A 33 0.08 -9.94 2.78
N LEU A 34 -1.18 -9.69 3.08
CA LEU A 34 -1.61 -9.31 4.43
C LEU A 34 -1.44 -10.45 5.42
N ASN A 35 -1.69 -11.70 5.02
CA ASN A 35 -1.42 -12.86 5.87
C ASN A 35 0.06 -12.94 6.25
N TRP A 36 0.94 -12.66 5.31
CA TRP A 36 2.38 -12.64 5.54
C TRP A 36 2.77 -11.49 6.47
N LEU A 37 2.19 -10.31 6.28
CA LEU A 37 2.45 -9.13 7.11
C LEU A 37 2.01 -9.34 8.56
N LYS A 38 0.95 -10.11 8.78
CA LYS A 38 0.34 -10.34 10.09
C LYS A 38 -0.09 -9.04 10.79
N PRO A 39 -1.11 -8.35 10.26
CA PRO A 39 -1.57 -7.10 10.85
C PRO A 39 -1.90 -7.23 12.33
N ALA A 40 -1.46 -6.26 13.11
CA ALA A 40 -1.68 -6.21 14.55
C ALA A 40 -2.24 -4.84 14.95
N TYR A 41 -3.00 -4.80 16.03
CA TYR A 41 -3.56 -3.55 16.56
C TYR A 41 -2.44 -2.57 16.93
N GLY A 42 -2.62 -1.30 16.56
CA GLY A 42 -1.65 -0.25 16.81
C GLY A 42 -0.53 -0.15 15.80
N MET A 43 -0.54 -1.01 14.79
CA MET A 43 0.49 -1.01 13.75
C MET A 43 0.40 0.24 12.87
N ASN A 44 1.55 0.82 12.55
CA ASN A 44 1.66 1.96 11.64
C ASN A 44 2.50 1.52 10.43
N ILE A 45 1.87 1.44 9.25
CA ILE A 45 2.53 0.97 8.04
C ILE A 45 2.53 2.03 6.95
N ILE A 46 3.46 1.89 6.02
CA ILE A 46 3.48 2.68 4.79
C ILE A 46 3.33 1.74 3.59
N ASP A 47 2.43 2.11 2.68
CA ASP A 47 2.22 1.42 1.41
C ASP A 47 2.81 2.29 0.30
N VAL A 48 4.01 1.94 -0.15
CA VAL A 48 4.73 2.68 -1.19
C VAL A 48 4.22 2.25 -2.55
N ALA A 49 3.85 3.21 -3.39
CA ALA A 49 3.14 2.98 -4.65
C ALA A 49 1.76 2.34 -4.42
N GLY A 50 1.13 2.67 -3.29
CA GLY A 50 -0.17 2.14 -2.90
C GLY A 50 -1.35 2.67 -3.72
N GLY A 51 -1.15 3.73 -4.48
CA GLY A 51 -2.10 4.24 -5.46
C GLY A 51 -3.47 4.56 -4.88
N THR A 52 -4.43 3.67 -5.07
CA THR A 52 -5.83 3.90 -4.70
C THR A 52 -6.16 3.54 -3.25
N GLY A 53 -5.22 2.94 -2.52
CA GLY A 53 -5.41 2.60 -1.11
C GLY A 53 -6.11 1.28 -0.84
N ASP A 54 -6.20 0.38 -1.82
CA ASP A 54 -6.90 -0.89 -1.66
C ASP A 54 -6.26 -1.76 -0.56
N ILE A 55 -4.94 -1.89 -0.56
CA ILE A 55 -4.24 -2.66 0.48
C ILE A 55 -4.38 -1.99 1.86
N ALA A 56 -4.30 -0.66 1.90
CA ALA A 56 -4.48 0.09 3.14
C ALA A 56 -5.83 -0.20 3.78
N ARG A 57 -6.89 -0.21 2.99
CA ARG A 57 -8.25 -0.50 3.48
C ARG A 57 -8.39 -1.94 3.94
N ARG A 58 -7.81 -2.90 3.21
CA ARG A 58 -7.81 -4.31 3.62
C ARG A 58 -7.06 -4.52 4.93
N PHE A 59 -5.92 -3.85 5.08
CA PHE A 59 -5.14 -3.85 6.32
C PHE A 59 -5.98 -3.35 7.49
N LEU A 60 -6.59 -2.17 7.34
CA LEU A 60 -7.40 -1.56 8.40
C LEU A 60 -8.62 -2.41 8.77
N ASN A 61 -9.24 -3.05 7.78
CA ASN A 61 -10.36 -3.96 8.04
C ASN A 61 -9.93 -5.13 8.95
N ARG A 62 -8.73 -5.66 8.78
CA ARG A 62 -8.25 -6.78 9.59
C ARG A 62 -8.01 -6.41 11.05
N ILE A 63 -7.72 -5.15 11.32
CA ILE A 63 -7.45 -4.66 12.69
C ILE A 63 -8.53 -3.72 13.18
N ASN A 64 -9.70 -3.74 12.54
CA ASN A 64 -10.87 -2.93 12.94
C ASN A 64 -10.56 -1.43 13.07
N GLY A 65 -9.68 -0.92 12.22
CA GLY A 65 -9.26 0.48 12.24
C GLY A 65 -8.29 0.84 13.36
N GLU A 66 -7.79 -0.13 14.10
CA GLU A 66 -6.88 0.09 15.23
C GLU A 66 -5.42 0.19 14.80
N GLY A 67 -5.15 1.08 13.84
CA GLY A 67 -3.80 1.34 13.33
C GLY A 67 -3.83 2.50 12.35
N LEU A 68 -2.68 2.78 11.75
CA LEU A 68 -2.51 3.87 10.79
C LEU A 68 -1.82 3.36 9.53
N VAL A 69 -2.21 3.93 8.40
CA VAL A 69 -1.56 3.64 7.10
C VAL A 69 -1.23 4.94 6.41
N THR A 70 -0.01 5.04 5.89
CA THR A 70 0.36 6.09 4.94
C THR A 70 0.43 5.49 3.55
N VAL A 71 -0.38 6.01 2.62
CA VAL A 71 -0.31 5.65 1.21
C VAL A 71 0.59 6.66 0.53
N CYS A 72 1.70 6.20 -0.03
CA CYS A 72 2.69 7.05 -0.66
C CYS A 72 2.79 6.68 -2.14
N ASP A 73 2.48 7.61 -3.03
CA ASP A 73 2.52 7.37 -4.47
C ASP A 73 2.92 8.66 -5.19
N PRO A 74 3.82 8.59 -6.19
CA PRO A 74 4.18 9.78 -6.96
C PRO A 74 3.06 10.28 -7.86
N ASN A 75 2.09 9.42 -8.19
CA ASN A 75 0.99 9.76 -9.09
C ASN A 75 -0.16 10.40 -8.33
N ILE A 76 -0.26 11.74 -8.45
CA ILE A 76 -1.29 12.52 -7.78
C ILE A 76 -2.72 12.13 -8.22
N ASN A 77 -2.89 11.69 -9.46
CA ASN A 77 -4.20 11.27 -9.97
C ASN A 77 -4.68 9.99 -9.28
N MET A 78 -3.76 9.06 -9.01
CA MET A 78 -4.09 7.83 -8.31
C MET A 78 -4.51 8.10 -6.87
N THR A 79 -3.79 8.97 -6.16
CA THR A 79 -4.15 9.32 -4.78
C THR A 79 -5.45 10.13 -4.73
N LYS A 80 -5.68 11.02 -5.68
CA LYS A 80 -6.96 11.75 -5.79
C LYS A 80 -8.11 10.79 -5.99
N TYR A 81 -7.95 9.80 -6.87
CA TYR A 81 -8.97 8.78 -7.11
C TYR A 81 -9.27 8.00 -5.83
N GLY A 82 -8.22 7.57 -5.12
CA GLY A 82 -8.36 6.88 -3.84
C GLY A 82 -9.08 7.71 -2.78
N LYS A 83 -8.75 8.99 -2.69
CA LYS A 83 -9.37 9.91 -1.72
C LYS A 83 -10.87 10.16 -1.98
N ARG A 84 -11.32 10.06 -3.22
CA ARG A 84 -12.73 10.24 -3.58
C ARG A 84 -13.62 9.14 -3.03
N LYS A 85 -13.08 7.94 -2.89
CA LYS A 85 -13.81 6.81 -2.32
C LYS A 85 -13.88 7.00 -0.81
N LYS A 86 -15.02 6.70 -0.23
CA LYS A 86 -15.23 6.82 1.21
C LYS A 86 -15.53 5.45 1.80
N TYR A 87 -14.67 5.02 2.71
CA TYR A 87 -14.80 3.73 3.39
C TYR A 87 -14.68 3.95 4.89
N LYS A 88 -15.01 2.92 5.65
CA LYS A 88 -15.22 2.98 7.09
C LYS A 88 -14.03 3.56 7.87
N TYR A 89 -12.79 3.20 7.50
CA TYR A 89 -11.59 3.56 8.26
C TYR A 89 -10.70 4.56 7.53
N ASP A 90 -11.22 5.32 6.58
CA ASP A 90 -10.42 6.22 5.75
C ASP A 90 -9.80 7.39 6.55
N ASP A 91 -10.33 7.71 7.71
CA ASP A 91 -9.72 8.67 8.63
C ASP A 91 -8.37 8.20 9.19
N ARG A 92 -8.06 6.92 9.06
CA ARG A 92 -6.79 6.30 9.46
C ARG A 92 -5.75 6.25 8.34
N ILE A 93 -6.08 6.77 7.16
CA ILE A 93 -5.21 6.78 5.99
C ILE A 93 -4.67 8.18 5.76
N SER A 94 -3.35 8.30 5.68
CA SER A 94 -2.67 9.52 5.25
C SER A 94 -2.18 9.34 3.81
N TRP A 95 -2.36 10.36 2.99
CA TRP A 95 -2.02 10.31 1.57
C TRP A 95 -0.86 11.25 1.30
N VAL A 96 0.23 10.72 0.73
CA VAL A 96 1.45 11.47 0.43
C VAL A 96 1.87 11.23 -1.00
N ASN A 97 2.18 12.30 -1.74
CA ASN A 97 2.73 12.19 -3.09
C ASN A 97 4.25 12.34 -3.02
N ALA A 98 4.94 11.24 -3.17
CA ALA A 98 6.40 11.18 -3.13
C ALA A 98 6.90 9.94 -3.86
N ASN A 99 8.15 9.97 -4.28
CA ASN A 99 8.82 8.84 -4.91
C ASN A 99 9.33 7.85 -3.86
N ALA A 100 9.34 6.55 -4.22
CA ALA A 100 9.91 5.51 -3.38
C ALA A 100 11.39 5.74 -3.05
N GLU A 101 12.10 6.47 -3.92
CA GLU A 101 13.53 6.79 -3.74
C GLU A 101 13.79 7.92 -2.76
N SER A 102 12.78 8.76 -2.51
CA SER A 102 12.91 9.98 -1.69
C SER A 102 11.72 10.12 -0.76
N LEU A 103 11.59 9.18 0.17
CA LEU A 103 10.51 9.20 1.14
C LEU A 103 10.77 10.30 2.18
N PRO A 104 9.79 11.19 2.43
CA PRO A 104 9.96 12.33 3.34
C PRO A 104 9.74 11.94 4.82
N PHE A 105 10.18 10.75 5.21
CA PHE A 105 9.95 10.23 6.55
C PHE A 105 11.28 9.90 7.23
N LYS A 106 11.31 10.07 8.54
CA LYS A 106 12.45 9.68 9.36
C LYS A 106 12.55 8.16 9.45
N ASP A 107 13.75 7.65 9.69
CA ASP A 107 13.96 6.23 9.95
C ASP A 107 13.12 5.79 11.15
N ASN A 108 12.65 4.55 11.11
CA ASN A 108 11.84 3.94 12.18
C ASN A 108 10.50 4.61 12.43
N THR A 109 9.97 5.34 11.45
CA THR A 109 8.64 5.95 11.55
C THR A 109 7.53 4.91 11.45
N PHE A 110 7.76 3.83 10.69
CA PHE A 110 6.75 2.80 10.40
C PHE A 110 7.18 1.42 10.91
N ASP A 111 6.20 0.62 11.32
CA ASP A 111 6.41 -0.76 11.73
C ASP A 111 6.68 -1.69 10.54
N ALA A 112 6.14 -1.37 9.37
CA ALA A 112 6.36 -2.14 8.15
C ALA A 112 6.26 -1.26 6.92
N TYR A 113 6.96 -1.67 5.87
CA TYR A 113 6.97 -1.02 4.57
C TYR A 113 6.49 -2.02 3.52
N LEU A 114 5.41 -1.67 2.80
CA LEU A 114 4.91 -2.44 1.69
C LEU A 114 5.31 -1.75 0.39
N VAL A 115 5.92 -2.49 -0.51
CA VAL A 115 6.42 -1.95 -1.77
C VAL A 115 5.88 -2.76 -2.95
#